data_d7a978b86c6097f62fb9298c03e87c12
#
_entry.id   d7a978b86c6097f62fb9298c03e87c12
#
_cell.length_a   1.000
_cell.length_b   1.000
_cell.length_c   1.000
_cell.angle_alpha   90.00
_cell.angle_beta   90.00
_cell.angle_gamma   90.00
#
_symmetry.space_group_name_H-M   'P 1'
#
loop_
_entity.id
_entity.type
_entity.pdbx_description
1 polymer ?
#
loop_
_entity_poly.entity_id
_entity_poly.type
_entity_poly.pdbx_seq_one_letter_code
_entity_poly.pdbx_strand_id
1 'polypeptide(L)'
;MSGAEQQDGVSGRGAALALAAAALFGLSTPIAKLLLTRLDPLLLAALLYLGCGIGLAVFRFVSRLLQAGPAGEASPGPADWPWLLGAIFCGGVLGPILLLTGLRFTGAATASLLLNLESVFTALIAWFVFREGVDRRIALGMAAVAAGAIVLTWQGTGATMAGLSGLLGPLAIAGACLAWALDNNLTRRVSLLDPVLIAMLKGLVAGTVNLLLAFAARPLLGAPLPAGGPGWLSGEIVIALLVGLLSYGVSLVLFVLALRDIGAARTGAYYAAAPFIGAILAIAALGEPVTGQLLLAGLLMLAGLWLHLTESHAHEHVHRPLSHTHRHRHDIHHRHDHAPEDPPGEPHSHPHRHTRLRHSHRHFPDAHHSHGH
;
A
#
# COMPACT_ATOMS: atom_id res chain seq x y z
N MET A 1 -2.02 -31.36 20.11
CA MET A 1 -2.68 -30.49 19.13
C MET A 1 -2.23 -30.98 17.75
N SER A 2 -3.15 -31.35 16.88
CA SER A 2 -2.83 -31.88 15.56
C SER A 2 -2.33 -30.76 14.66
N GLY A 3 -1.47 -31.06 13.68
CA GLY A 3 -0.94 -30.05 12.75
C GLY A 3 -1.99 -29.25 11.99
N ALA A 4 -3.23 -29.75 11.89
CA ALA A 4 -4.37 -29.07 11.29
C ALA A 4 -4.89 -27.90 12.16
N GLU A 5 -5.02 -28.10 13.48
CA GLU A 5 -5.45 -27.03 14.40
C GLU A 5 -4.43 -25.87 14.48
N GLN A 6 -3.15 -26.19 14.29
CA GLN A 6 -2.09 -25.17 14.30
C GLN A 6 -2.06 -24.37 12.98
N GLN A 7 -2.38 -25.01 11.84
CA GLN A 7 -2.53 -24.34 10.55
C GLN A 7 -3.76 -23.43 10.48
N ASP A 8 -4.89 -23.86 11.04
CA ASP A 8 -6.11 -23.06 11.09
C ASP A 8 -5.94 -21.82 12.00
N GLY A 9 -5.24 -21.95 13.12
CA GLY A 9 -4.93 -20.84 14.01
C GLY A 9 -4.01 -19.77 13.37
N VAL A 10 -3.00 -20.17 12.60
CA VAL A 10 -2.09 -19.26 11.86
C VAL A 10 -2.85 -18.56 10.72
N SER A 11 -3.70 -19.29 10.00
CA SER A 11 -4.54 -18.73 8.93
C SER A 11 -5.50 -17.66 9.46
N GLY A 12 -6.16 -17.92 10.60
CA GLY A 12 -7.08 -16.96 11.23
C GLY A 12 -6.39 -15.69 11.72
N ARG A 13 -5.21 -15.80 12.32
CA ARG A 13 -4.39 -14.66 12.76
C ARG A 13 -3.95 -13.80 11.59
N GLY A 14 -3.42 -14.40 10.53
CA GLY A 14 -2.97 -13.68 9.34
C GLY A 14 -4.11 -12.92 8.66
N ALA A 15 -5.30 -13.52 8.55
CA ALA A 15 -6.48 -12.85 8.02
C ALA A 15 -6.90 -11.64 8.88
N ALA A 16 -6.91 -11.79 10.21
CA ALA A 16 -7.22 -10.70 11.12
C ALA A 16 -6.22 -9.54 11.02
N LEU A 17 -4.92 -9.83 10.90
CA LEU A 17 -3.88 -8.82 10.70
C LEU A 17 -4.06 -8.07 9.38
N ALA A 18 -4.36 -8.78 8.28
CA ALA A 18 -4.60 -8.16 6.98
C ALA A 18 -5.86 -7.28 6.97
N LEU A 19 -6.96 -7.73 7.59
CA LEU A 19 -8.18 -6.93 7.73
C LEU A 19 -7.98 -5.71 8.63
N ALA A 20 -7.23 -5.85 9.73
CA ALA A 20 -6.88 -4.73 10.59
C ALA A 20 -6.02 -3.70 9.84
N ALA A 21 -5.05 -4.15 9.04
CA ALA A 21 -4.26 -3.30 8.16
C ALA A 21 -5.16 -2.55 7.16
N ALA A 22 -6.09 -3.25 6.51
CA ALA A 22 -7.06 -2.66 5.58
C ALA A 22 -7.96 -1.61 6.27
N ALA A 23 -8.44 -1.90 7.46
CA ALA A 23 -9.27 -0.98 8.23
C ALA A 23 -8.51 0.30 8.61
N LEU A 24 -7.27 0.16 9.12
CA LEU A 24 -6.43 1.30 9.47
C LEU A 24 -6.11 2.17 8.24
N PHE A 25 -5.82 1.55 7.09
CA PHE A 25 -5.58 2.30 5.86
C PHE A 25 -6.86 2.95 5.33
N GLY A 26 -7.99 2.22 5.32
CA GLY A 26 -9.27 2.72 4.87
C GLY A 26 -9.76 3.93 5.67
N LEU A 27 -9.49 3.99 6.98
CA LEU A 27 -9.77 5.14 7.83
C LEU A 27 -9.05 6.43 7.38
N SER A 28 -7.92 6.33 6.69
CA SER A 28 -7.12 7.50 6.32
C SER A 28 -7.86 8.47 5.41
N THR A 29 -8.60 8.00 4.41
CA THR A 29 -9.27 8.85 3.42
C THR A 29 -10.35 9.75 4.02
N PRO A 30 -11.33 9.25 4.79
CA PRO A 30 -12.32 10.12 5.42
C PRO A 30 -11.72 11.08 6.45
N ILE A 31 -10.72 10.65 7.23
CA ILE A 31 -10.05 11.55 8.18
C ILE A 31 -9.23 12.61 7.45
N ALA A 32 -8.51 12.24 6.39
CA ALA A 32 -7.80 13.21 5.55
C ALA A 32 -8.75 14.24 4.95
N LYS A 33 -9.96 13.84 4.52
CA LYS A 33 -10.98 14.77 4.03
C LYS A 33 -11.38 15.82 5.08
N LEU A 34 -11.54 15.42 6.33
CA LEU A 34 -11.80 16.35 7.44
C LEU A 34 -10.60 17.28 7.68
N LEU A 35 -9.38 16.74 7.71
CA LEU A 35 -8.18 17.53 7.93
C LEU A 35 -7.91 18.55 6.81
N LEU A 36 -8.31 18.26 5.57
CA LEU A 36 -8.20 19.18 4.44
C LEU A 36 -9.08 20.42 4.57
N THR A 37 -10.00 20.49 5.52
CA THR A 37 -10.76 21.71 5.85
C THR A 37 -9.91 22.76 6.57
N ARG A 38 -8.80 22.32 7.20
CA ARG A 38 -7.91 23.15 8.04
C ARG A 38 -6.45 23.14 7.55
N LEU A 39 -6.00 22.08 6.91
CA LEU A 39 -4.65 21.90 6.43
C LEU A 39 -4.61 21.91 4.89
N ASP A 40 -3.56 22.49 4.31
CA ASP A 40 -3.35 22.36 2.87
C ASP A 40 -2.84 20.94 2.51
N PRO A 41 -3.06 20.47 1.26
CA PRO A 41 -2.69 19.11 0.86
C PRO A 41 -1.21 18.79 1.04
N LEU A 42 -0.30 19.74 0.76
CA LEU A 42 1.15 19.50 0.88
C LEU A 42 1.56 19.33 2.33
N LEU A 43 1.04 20.19 3.22
CA LEU A 43 1.31 20.08 4.66
C LEU A 43 0.71 18.80 5.23
N LEU A 44 -0.51 18.44 4.84
CA LEU A 44 -1.14 17.20 5.29
C LEU A 44 -0.34 15.97 4.80
N ALA A 45 0.10 15.94 3.53
CA ALA A 45 0.97 14.88 3.02
C ALA A 45 2.26 14.77 3.84
N ALA A 46 2.90 15.91 4.15
CA ALA A 46 4.09 15.95 4.99
C ALA A 46 3.85 15.33 6.37
N LEU A 47 2.78 15.74 7.05
CA LEU A 47 2.47 15.27 8.40
C LEU A 47 2.12 13.79 8.44
N LEU A 48 1.35 13.28 7.46
CA LEU A 48 1.03 11.85 7.36
C LEU A 48 2.29 11.01 7.22
N TYR A 49 3.20 11.38 6.30
CA TYR A 49 4.44 10.64 6.09
C TYR A 49 5.44 10.81 7.23
N LEU A 50 5.57 12.00 7.84
CA LEU A 50 6.38 12.20 9.04
C LEU A 50 5.85 11.40 10.23
N GLY A 51 4.52 11.33 10.40
CA GLY A 51 3.91 10.52 11.45
C GLY A 51 4.28 9.04 11.31
N CYS A 52 4.21 8.49 10.09
CA CYS A 52 4.70 7.16 9.78
C CYS A 52 6.20 7.01 10.09
N GLY A 53 7.03 7.87 9.52
CA GLY A 53 8.48 7.76 9.61
C GLY A 53 9.01 7.93 11.03
N ILE A 54 8.57 8.96 11.76
CA ILE A 54 8.96 9.22 13.14
C ILE A 54 8.44 8.10 14.05
N GLY A 55 7.17 7.70 13.90
CA GLY A 55 6.58 6.65 14.72
C GLY A 55 7.31 5.31 14.57
N LEU A 56 7.63 4.91 13.33
CA LEU A 56 8.42 3.69 13.08
C LEU A 56 9.88 3.82 13.55
N ALA A 57 10.48 5.01 13.47
CA ALA A 57 11.81 5.27 14.02
C ALA A 57 11.83 5.09 15.55
N VAL A 58 10.84 5.65 16.23
CA VAL A 58 10.66 5.48 17.69
C VAL A 58 10.44 4.00 18.04
N PHE A 59 9.54 3.33 17.33
CA PHE A 59 9.31 1.90 17.50
C PHE A 59 10.60 1.09 17.36
N ARG A 60 11.38 1.36 16.29
CA ARG A 60 12.63 0.65 16.04
C ARG A 60 13.69 0.95 17.11
N PHE A 61 13.77 2.18 17.56
CA PHE A 61 14.68 2.58 18.65
C PHE A 61 14.33 1.87 19.96
N VAL A 62 13.07 1.90 20.37
CA VAL A 62 12.59 1.23 21.58
C VAL A 62 12.79 -0.29 21.49
N SER A 63 12.46 -0.90 20.36
CA SER A 63 12.67 -2.34 20.14
C SER A 63 14.14 -2.75 20.26
N ARG A 64 15.06 -1.90 19.81
CA ARG A 64 16.51 -2.13 19.98
C ARG A 64 16.95 -2.03 21.42
N LEU A 65 16.46 -1.02 22.16
CA LEU A 65 16.77 -0.86 23.59
C LEU A 65 16.30 -2.05 24.43
N LEU A 66 15.13 -2.58 24.08
CA LEU A 66 14.55 -3.75 24.76
C LEU A 66 15.11 -5.09 24.26
N GLN A 67 16.08 -5.08 23.35
CA GLN A 67 16.62 -6.28 22.67
C GLN A 67 15.52 -7.18 22.06
N ALA A 68 14.34 -6.61 21.80
CA ALA A 68 13.16 -7.29 21.28
C ALA A 68 13.06 -7.22 19.74
N GLY A 69 14.03 -6.61 19.07
CA GLY A 69 14.04 -6.44 17.62
C GLY A 69 14.42 -7.72 16.88
N PRO A 70 13.86 -7.99 15.69
CA PRO A 70 14.32 -9.06 14.83
C PRO A 70 15.76 -8.81 14.44
N ALA A 71 16.65 -9.74 14.80
CA ALA A 71 18.04 -9.70 14.39
C ALA A 71 18.14 -10.04 12.88
N GLY A 72 18.88 -9.21 12.11
CA GLY A 72 19.45 -9.67 10.86
C GLY A 72 18.65 -9.50 9.56
N GLU A 73 17.66 -8.59 9.49
CA GLU A 73 17.10 -8.26 8.16
C GLU A 73 18.04 -7.33 7.37
N ALA A 74 18.15 -7.54 6.04
CA ALA A 74 19.09 -6.84 5.19
C ALA A 74 18.78 -5.33 5.09
N SER A 75 19.85 -4.53 5.16
CA SER A 75 19.77 -3.08 4.92
C SER A 75 20.04 -2.77 3.44
N PRO A 76 19.53 -1.64 2.88
CA PRO A 76 19.75 -1.26 1.50
C PRO A 76 21.22 -1.14 1.13
N GLY A 77 21.63 -1.84 0.08
CA GLY A 77 22.94 -1.66 -0.55
C GLY A 77 22.93 -0.54 -1.59
N PRO A 78 24.09 -0.16 -2.15
CA PRO A 78 24.18 0.90 -3.16
C PRO A 78 23.29 0.69 -4.39
N ALA A 79 23.08 -0.56 -4.80
CA ALA A 79 22.24 -0.93 -5.95
C ALA A 79 20.73 -0.78 -5.69
N ASP A 80 20.30 -0.72 -4.43
CA ASP A 80 18.88 -0.63 -4.06
C ASP A 80 18.38 0.81 -4.04
N TRP A 81 19.28 1.79 -3.83
CA TRP A 81 18.92 3.19 -3.69
C TRP A 81 18.17 3.80 -4.86
N PRO A 82 18.52 3.56 -6.14
CA PRO A 82 17.76 4.10 -7.26
C PRO A 82 16.29 3.65 -7.25
N TRP A 83 16.04 2.38 -6.93
CA TRP A 83 14.70 1.81 -6.83
C TRP A 83 13.93 2.38 -5.63
N LEU A 84 14.59 2.47 -4.48
CA LEU A 84 14.01 3.03 -3.26
C LEU A 84 13.69 4.51 -3.41
N LEU A 85 14.58 5.32 -4.01
CA LEU A 85 14.32 6.74 -4.26
C LEU A 85 13.20 6.95 -5.26
N GLY A 86 13.13 6.14 -6.32
CA GLY A 86 12.00 6.14 -7.27
C GLY A 86 10.68 5.81 -6.58
N ALA A 87 10.67 4.79 -5.72
CA ALA A 87 9.51 4.38 -4.94
C ALA A 87 9.08 5.49 -3.94
N ILE A 88 10.05 6.12 -3.25
CA ILE A 88 9.79 7.26 -2.36
C ILE A 88 9.18 8.45 -3.13
N PHE A 89 9.74 8.79 -4.28
CA PHE A 89 9.23 9.89 -5.09
C PHE A 89 7.81 9.62 -5.60
N CYS A 90 7.59 8.47 -6.23
CA CYS A 90 6.27 8.13 -6.77
C CYS A 90 5.24 7.95 -5.64
N GLY A 91 5.51 7.07 -4.69
CA GLY A 91 4.54 6.69 -3.67
C GLY A 91 4.49 7.62 -2.46
N GLY A 92 5.60 8.27 -2.13
CA GLY A 92 5.70 9.11 -0.93
C GLY A 92 5.51 10.60 -1.19
N VAL A 93 5.83 11.08 -2.40
CA VAL A 93 5.69 12.50 -2.74
C VAL A 93 4.53 12.71 -3.72
N LEU A 94 4.62 12.15 -4.91
CA LEU A 94 3.66 12.41 -5.97
C LEU A 94 2.25 11.85 -5.64
N GLY A 95 2.17 10.59 -5.21
CA GLY A 95 0.91 9.94 -4.88
C GLY A 95 0.07 10.68 -3.84
N PRO A 96 0.60 10.97 -2.64
CA PRO A 96 -0.16 11.67 -1.60
C PRO A 96 -0.55 13.11 -1.99
N ILE A 97 0.32 13.84 -2.69
CA ILE A 97 0.00 15.18 -3.17
C ILE A 97 -1.20 15.13 -4.13
N LEU A 98 -1.17 14.21 -5.08
CA LEU A 98 -2.27 14.03 -6.04
C LEU A 98 -3.56 13.55 -5.36
N LEU A 99 -3.48 12.58 -4.44
CA LEU A 99 -4.64 12.12 -3.69
C LEU A 99 -5.28 13.26 -2.89
N LEU A 100 -4.50 13.95 -2.07
CA LEU A 100 -5.03 14.98 -1.18
C LEU A 100 -5.54 16.20 -1.94
N THR A 101 -4.89 16.53 -3.07
CA THR A 101 -5.39 17.54 -4.00
C THR A 101 -6.72 17.09 -4.61
N GLY A 102 -6.82 15.86 -5.10
CA GLY A 102 -8.04 15.30 -5.66
C GLY A 102 -9.16 15.19 -4.63
N LEU A 103 -8.83 14.83 -3.39
CA LEU A 103 -9.78 14.70 -2.29
C LEU A 103 -10.43 16.05 -1.88
N ARG A 104 -9.79 17.19 -2.17
CA ARG A 104 -10.44 18.51 -1.99
C ARG A 104 -11.68 18.67 -2.87
N PHE A 105 -11.66 18.11 -4.08
CA PHE A 105 -12.71 18.28 -5.08
C PHE A 105 -13.61 17.05 -5.23
N THR A 106 -13.36 15.98 -4.48
CA THR A 106 -14.08 14.70 -4.57
C THR A 106 -14.60 14.32 -3.19
N GLY A 107 -15.78 13.72 -3.10
CA GLY A 107 -16.28 13.12 -1.87
C GLY A 107 -15.37 11.99 -1.38
N ALA A 108 -15.30 11.78 -0.07
CA ALA A 108 -14.39 10.79 0.50
C ALA A 108 -14.80 9.35 0.14
N ALA A 109 -16.10 9.05 0.02
CA ALA A 109 -16.58 7.74 -0.43
C ALA A 109 -16.18 7.46 -1.87
N THR A 110 -16.40 8.43 -2.78
CA THR A 110 -15.98 8.34 -4.19
C THR A 110 -14.46 8.21 -4.30
N ALA A 111 -13.71 9.04 -3.57
CA ALA A 111 -12.25 8.99 -3.54
C ALA A 111 -11.74 7.62 -3.07
N SER A 112 -12.32 7.08 -1.98
CA SER A 112 -11.97 5.77 -1.45
C SER A 112 -12.18 4.67 -2.49
N LEU A 113 -13.33 4.63 -3.17
CA LEU A 113 -13.59 3.63 -4.21
C LEU A 113 -12.65 3.78 -5.41
N LEU A 114 -12.31 5.01 -5.83
CA LEU A 114 -11.37 5.25 -6.92
C LEU A 114 -9.97 4.70 -6.63
N LEU A 115 -9.58 4.53 -5.36
CA LEU A 115 -8.30 3.92 -5.00
C LEU A 115 -8.16 2.47 -5.51
N ASN A 116 -9.25 1.78 -5.84
CA ASN A 116 -9.19 0.48 -6.51
C ASN A 116 -8.49 0.53 -7.88
N LEU A 117 -8.38 1.71 -8.54
CA LEU A 117 -7.61 1.88 -9.77
C LEU A 117 -6.11 1.58 -9.60
N GLU A 118 -5.57 1.66 -8.38
CA GLU A 118 -4.18 1.29 -8.10
C GLU A 118 -3.90 -0.15 -8.51
N SER A 119 -4.81 -1.09 -8.20
CA SER A 119 -4.66 -2.50 -8.59
C SER A 119 -4.65 -2.68 -10.11
N VAL A 120 -5.49 -1.93 -10.82
CA VAL A 120 -5.54 -1.95 -12.30
C VAL A 120 -4.23 -1.44 -12.88
N PHE A 121 -3.74 -0.27 -12.43
CA PHE A 121 -2.48 0.28 -12.92
C PHE A 121 -1.28 -0.60 -12.55
N THR A 122 -1.27 -1.19 -11.35
CA THR A 122 -0.21 -2.13 -10.94
C THR A 122 -0.17 -3.34 -11.88
N ALA A 123 -1.33 -3.93 -12.20
CA ALA A 123 -1.41 -5.06 -13.12
C ALA A 123 -1.05 -4.66 -14.57
N LEU A 124 -1.47 -3.48 -15.04
CA LEU A 124 -1.09 -2.97 -16.36
C LEU A 124 0.41 -2.76 -16.49
N ILE A 125 1.07 -2.18 -15.47
CA ILE A 125 2.52 -2.00 -15.46
C ILE A 125 3.23 -3.36 -15.45
N ALA A 126 2.76 -4.31 -14.63
CA ALA A 126 3.29 -5.66 -14.61
C ALA A 126 3.18 -6.33 -15.98
N TRP A 127 2.05 -6.19 -16.66
CA TRP A 127 1.81 -6.76 -17.97
C TRP A 127 2.67 -6.12 -19.07
N PHE A 128 2.63 -4.77 -19.21
CA PHE A 128 3.29 -4.10 -20.33
C PHE A 128 4.80 -3.91 -20.13
N VAL A 129 5.25 -3.62 -18.89
CA VAL A 129 6.66 -3.34 -18.59
C VAL A 129 7.41 -4.61 -18.23
N PHE A 130 6.82 -5.45 -17.38
CA PHE A 130 7.48 -6.67 -16.90
C PHE A 130 7.09 -7.91 -17.72
N ARG A 131 6.17 -7.76 -18.70
CA ARG A 131 5.69 -8.83 -19.60
C ARG A 131 5.14 -10.04 -18.83
N GLU A 132 4.50 -9.77 -17.70
CA GLU A 132 3.82 -10.81 -16.94
C GLU A 132 2.54 -11.26 -17.69
N GLY A 133 2.22 -12.54 -17.64
CA GLY A 133 1.01 -13.09 -18.28
C GLY A 133 -0.25 -12.54 -17.59
N VAL A 134 -1.22 -12.09 -18.38
CA VAL A 134 -2.54 -11.65 -17.88
C VAL A 134 -3.59 -12.64 -18.36
N ASP A 135 -4.23 -13.35 -17.42
CA ASP A 135 -5.36 -14.22 -17.72
C ASP A 135 -6.64 -13.41 -18.00
N ARG A 136 -7.58 -14.05 -18.69
CA ARG A 136 -8.89 -13.44 -19.03
C ARG A 136 -9.65 -12.95 -17.79
N ARG A 137 -9.53 -13.65 -16.66
CA ARG A 137 -10.18 -13.24 -15.40
C ARG A 137 -9.59 -11.95 -14.86
N ILE A 138 -8.26 -11.81 -14.88
CA ILE A 138 -7.57 -10.56 -14.49
C ILE A 138 -8.01 -9.43 -15.42
N ALA A 139 -8.02 -9.66 -16.74
CA ALA A 139 -8.45 -8.65 -17.71
C ALA A 139 -9.91 -8.21 -17.49
N LEU A 140 -10.82 -9.13 -17.23
CA LEU A 140 -12.23 -8.83 -16.90
C LEU A 140 -12.34 -8.09 -15.55
N GLY A 141 -11.55 -8.48 -14.56
CA GLY A 141 -11.48 -7.79 -13.26
C GLY A 141 -11.02 -6.35 -13.40
N MET A 142 -9.93 -6.11 -14.15
CA MET A 142 -9.45 -4.76 -14.47
C MET A 142 -10.52 -3.94 -15.21
N ALA A 143 -11.19 -4.53 -16.20
CA ALA A 143 -12.27 -3.87 -16.94
C ALA A 143 -13.45 -3.50 -16.04
N ALA A 144 -13.84 -4.37 -15.09
CA ALA A 144 -14.91 -4.10 -14.15
C ALA A 144 -14.55 -2.96 -13.17
N VAL A 145 -13.32 -2.93 -12.64
CA VAL A 145 -12.84 -1.83 -11.79
C VAL A 145 -12.79 -0.52 -12.58
N ALA A 146 -12.27 -0.53 -13.81
CA ALA A 146 -12.23 0.64 -14.67
C ALA A 146 -13.63 1.15 -15.03
N ALA A 147 -14.57 0.24 -15.34
CA ALA A 147 -15.98 0.59 -15.58
C ALA A 147 -16.61 1.24 -14.34
N GLY A 148 -16.34 0.70 -13.13
CA GLY A 148 -16.77 1.31 -11.88
C GLY A 148 -16.23 2.74 -11.69
N ALA A 149 -14.95 2.97 -12.02
CA ALA A 149 -14.35 4.30 -11.96
C ALA A 149 -15.00 5.28 -12.98
N ILE A 150 -15.29 4.81 -14.20
CA ILE A 150 -16.00 5.58 -15.21
C ILE A 150 -17.41 5.94 -14.71
N VAL A 151 -18.15 4.97 -14.16
CA VAL A 151 -19.47 5.20 -13.58
C VAL A 151 -19.41 6.26 -12.48
N LEU A 152 -18.45 6.18 -11.54
CA LEU A 152 -18.28 7.17 -10.46
C LEU A 152 -18.01 8.59 -10.97
N THR A 153 -17.32 8.73 -12.10
CA THR A 153 -16.94 10.03 -12.64
C THR A 153 -17.89 10.57 -13.71
N TRP A 154 -18.91 9.79 -14.08
CA TRP A 154 -19.88 10.19 -15.11
C TRP A 154 -20.77 11.31 -14.63
N GLN A 155 -20.74 12.46 -15.30
CA GLN A 155 -21.51 13.66 -14.97
C GLN A 155 -22.77 13.87 -15.85
N GLY A 156 -23.15 12.84 -16.63
CA GLY A 156 -24.26 12.94 -17.57
C GLY A 156 -23.91 13.62 -18.89
N THR A 157 -24.85 13.63 -19.83
CA THR A 157 -24.64 14.10 -21.22
C THR A 157 -24.67 15.64 -21.37
N GLY A 158 -24.83 16.39 -20.28
CA GLY A 158 -24.91 17.86 -20.26
C GLY A 158 -23.63 18.56 -19.79
N ALA A 159 -22.46 17.89 -19.86
CA ALA A 159 -21.21 18.45 -19.38
C ALA A 159 -20.80 19.70 -20.20
N THR A 160 -21.03 20.86 -19.62
CA THR A 160 -20.50 22.16 -20.04
C THR A 160 -19.04 22.29 -19.56
N MET A 161 -18.37 23.43 -19.82
CA MET A 161 -17.03 23.72 -19.30
C MET A 161 -16.93 23.54 -17.77
N ALA A 162 -18.03 23.67 -17.02
CA ALA A 162 -18.16 23.33 -15.62
C ALA A 162 -17.98 21.81 -15.34
N GLY A 163 -18.29 20.96 -16.33
CA GLY A 163 -18.08 19.51 -16.22
C GLY A 163 -16.62 19.08 -16.23
N LEU A 164 -15.74 19.82 -16.94
CA LEU A 164 -14.28 19.53 -16.93
C LEU A 164 -13.65 19.82 -15.58
N SER A 165 -14.11 20.86 -14.86
CA SER A 165 -13.64 21.15 -13.50
C SER A 165 -14.01 20.04 -12.51
N GLY A 166 -15.15 19.37 -12.70
CA GLY A 166 -15.58 18.23 -11.89
C GLY A 166 -14.74 16.96 -12.06
N LEU A 167 -13.98 16.85 -13.17
CA LEU A 167 -13.09 15.71 -13.40
C LEU A 167 -11.69 15.88 -12.77
N LEU A 168 -11.30 17.11 -12.39
CA LEU A 168 -9.98 17.36 -11.83
C LEU A 168 -9.70 16.53 -10.58
N GLY A 169 -10.67 16.42 -9.68
CA GLY A 169 -10.54 15.61 -8.48
C GLY A 169 -10.32 14.11 -8.79
N PRO A 170 -11.25 13.45 -9.49
CA PRO A 170 -11.10 12.06 -9.90
C PRO A 170 -9.82 11.78 -10.70
N LEU A 171 -9.42 12.66 -11.62
CA LEU A 171 -8.19 12.51 -12.41
C LEU A 171 -6.94 12.63 -11.54
N ALA A 172 -6.91 13.53 -10.56
CA ALA A 172 -5.83 13.62 -9.60
C ALA A 172 -5.72 12.34 -8.75
N ILE A 173 -6.85 11.77 -8.32
CA ILE A 173 -6.89 10.49 -7.58
C ILE A 173 -6.42 9.34 -8.48
N ALA A 174 -6.83 9.27 -9.74
CA ALA A 174 -6.33 8.29 -10.69
C ALA A 174 -4.81 8.43 -10.91
N GLY A 175 -4.31 9.67 -11.00
CA GLY A 175 -2.87 9.95 -11.03
C GLY A 175 -2.13 9.48 -9.77
N ALA A 176 -2.74 9.63 -8.59
CA ALA A 176 -2.20 9.09 -7.34
C ALA A 176 -2.12 7.55 -7.38
N CYS A 177 -3.17 6.88 -7.87
CA CYS A 177 -3.18 5.43 -8.05
C CYS A 177 -2.08 4.97 -9.03
N LEU A 178 -1.87 5.69 -10.12
CA LEU A 178 -0.77 5.40 -11.05
C LEU A 178 0.61 5.58 -10.38
N ALA A 179 0.79 6.64 -9.59
CA ALA A 179 2.02 6.89 -8.85
C ALA A 179 2.31 5.78 -7.82
N TRP A 180 1.28 5.31 -7.11
CA TRP A 180 1.42 4.16 -6.19
C TRP A 180 1.61 2.84 -6.92
N ALA A 181 1.00 2.64 -8.07
CA ALA A 181 1.26 1.48 -8.91
C ALA A 181 2.73 1.41 -9.38
N LEU A 182 3.32 2.55 -9.73
CA LEU A 182 4.76 2.65 -10.00
C LEU A 182 5.58 2.34 -8.75
N ASP A 183 5.23 2.92 -7.60
CA ASP A 183 5.86 2.63 -6.32
C ASP A 183 5.84 1.13 -5.99
N ASN A 184 4.70 0.47 -6.11
CA ASN A 184 4.56 -0.96 -5.85
C ASN A 184 5.51 -1.80 -6.72
N ASN A 185 5.58 -1.49 -8.01
CA ASN A 185 6.47 -2.18 -8.95
C ASN A 185 7.96 -1.90 -8.68
N LEU A 186 8.32 -0.68 -8.27
CA LEU A 186 9.69 -0.32 -7.87
C LEU A 186 10.07 -0.96 -6.53
N THR A 187 9.18 -0.91 -5.54
CA THR A 187 9.38 -1.51 -4.22
C THR A 187 9.55 -3.02 -4.30
N ARG A 188 8.93 -3.69 -5.28
CA ARG A 188 9.15 -5.12 -5.53
C ARG A 188 10.62 -5.48 -5.70
N ARG A 189 11.45 -4.58 -6.29
CA ARG A 189 12.90 -4.80 -6.46
C ARG A 189 13.67 -4.82 -5.15
N VAL A 190 13.15 -4.17 -4.13
CA VAL A 190 13.76 -4.04 -2.80
C VAL A 190 12.96 -4.77 -1.71
N SER A 191 12.03 -5.65 -2.10
CA SER A 191 11.10 -6.33 -1.18
C SER A 191 11.74 -7.31 -0.21
N LEU A 192 12.98 -7.73 -0.49
CA LEU A 192 13.77 -8.62 0.39
C LEU A 192 14.46 -7.87 1.55
N LEU A 193 14.43 -6.54 1.54
CA LEU A 193 14.97 -5.71 2.62
C LEU A 193 13.99 -5.63 3.80
N ASP A 194 14.47 -5.11 4.93
CA ASP A 194 13.64 -4.85 6.13
C ASP A 194 12.46 -3.92 5.80
N PRO A 195 11.21 -4.41 5.82
CA PRO A 195 10.04 -3.62 5.43
C PRO A 195 9.76 -2.46 6.40
N VAL A 196 10.11 -2.61 7.67
CA VAL A 196 9.97 -1.52 8.67
C VAL A 196 10.97 -0.41 8.36
N LEU A 197 12.19 -0.78 7.94
CA LEU A 197 13.22 0.19 7.53
C LEU A 197 12.79 0.92 6.25
N ILE A 198 12.27 0.19 5.24
CA ILE A 198 11.77 0.80 4.01
C ILE A 198 10.64 1.80 4.31
N ALA A 199 9.63 1.40 5.10
CA ALA A 199 8.52 2.27 5.46
C ALA A 199 8.97 3.48 6.26
N MET A 200 9.90 3.31 7.20
CA MET A 200 10.50 4.38 7.99
C MET A 200 11.23 5.39 7.08
N LEU A 201 12.09 4.90 6.17
CA LEU A 201 12.82 5.75 5.23
C LEU A 201 11.86 6.48 4.28
N LYS A 202 10.86 5.78 3.72
CA LYS A 202 9.81 6.40 2.90
C LYS A 202 9.11 7.50 3.69
N GLY A 203 8.71 7.22 4.93
CA GLY A 203 8.04 8.19 5.80
C GLY A 203 8.89 9.43 6.08
N LEU A 204 10.14 9.25 6.51
CA LEU A 204 11.03 10.36 6.84
C LEU A 204 11.42 11.20 5.62
N VAL A 205 11.85 10.53 4.54
CA VAL A 205 12.33 11.25 3.34
C VAL A 205 11.17 11.94 2.63
N ALA A 206 10.09 11.21 2.33
CA ALA A 206 8.93 11.81 1.65
C ALA A 206 8.25 12.87 2.52
N GLY A 207 8.11 12.62 3.81
CA GLY A 207 7.54 13.60 4.74
C GLY A 207 8.34 14.89 4.80
N THR A 208 9.68 14.78 4.84
CA THR A 208 10.56 15.96 4.79
C THR A 208 10.47 16.69 3.47
N VAL A 209 10.50 15.97 2.34
CA VAL A 209 10.35 16.58 1.00
C VAL A 209 9.01 17.29 0.87
N ASN A 210 7.90 16.65 1.26
CA ASN A 210 6.57 17.27 1.23
C ASN A 210 6.49 18.50 2.13
N LEU A 211 7.15 18.48 3.29
CA LEU A 211 7.22 19.64 4.20
C LEU A 211 7.96 20.81 3.56
N LEU A 212 9.10 20.54 2.94
CA LEU A 212 9.86 21.55 2.20
C LEU A 212 9.05 22.12 1.03
N LEU A 213 8.35 21.27 0.28
CA LEU A 213 7.44 21.69 -0.79
C LEU A 213 6.29 22.55 -0.25
N ALA A 214 5.70 22.19 0.90
CA ALA A 214 4.64 22.97 1.53
C ALA A 214 5.13 24.38 1.90
N PHE A 215 6.34 24.52 2.44
CA PHE A 215 6.92 25.82 2.72
C PHE A 215 7.31 26.59 1.46
N ALA A 216 7.90 25.94 0.48
CA ALA A 216 8.31 26.57 -0.78
C ALA A 216 7.12 27.06 -1.63
N ALA A 217 6.00 26.35 -1.61
CA ALA A 217 4.79 26.71 -2.35
C ALA A 217 4.01 27.88 -1.73
N ARG A 218 4.16 28.16 -0.44
CA ARG A 218 3.40 29.20 0.27
C ARG A 218 3.49 30.60 -0.37
N PRO A 219 4.70 31.12 -0.68
CA PRO A 219 4.81 32.43 -1.32
C PRO A 219 4.12 32.48 -2.69
N LEU A 220 4.16 31.36 -3.43
CA LEU A 220 3.53 31.24 -4.76
C LEU A 220 2.01 31.20 -4.70
N LEU A 221 1.45 30.65 -3.63
CA LEU A 221 0.01 30.50 -3.41
C LEU A 221 -0.60 31.71 -2.69
N GLY A 222 0.21 32.74 -2.34
CA GLY A 222 -0.27 33.90 -1.58
C GLY A 222 -0.87 33.54 -0.21
N ALA A 223 -0.58 32.37 0.32
CA ALA A 223 -1.12 31.91 1.57
C ALA A 223 -0.45 32.63 2.73
N PRO A 224 -1.23 33.35 3.58
CA PRO A 224 -0.67 34.00 4.76
C PRO A 224 -0.07 32.97 5.70
N LEU A 225 1.02 33.33 6.39
CA LEU A 225 1.45 32.57 7.56
C LEU A 225 0.27 32.48 8.52
N PRO A 226 0.00 31.35 9.17
CA PRO A 226 -1.04 31.25 10.18
C PRO A 226 -0.87 32.41 11.17
N ALA A 227 -1.84 33.32 11.20
CA ALA A 227 -1.84 34.44 12.13
C ALA A 227 -2.00 33.85 13.53
N GLY A 228 -0.90 33.77 14.26
CA GLY A 228 -0.88 33.14 15.57
C GLY A 228 0.14 32.03 15.72
N GLY A 229 1.27 32.12 15.02
CA GLY A 229 2.37 31.15 15.08
C GLY A 229 1.91 29.67 14.93
N PRO A 230 2.69 28.76 14.45
CA PRO A 230 2.27 27.37 14.46
C PRO A 230 2.14 26.96 15.94
N GLY A 231 0.91 26.86 16.43
CA GLY A 231 0.64 26.00 17.56
C GLY A 231 1.03 24.60 17.08
N TRP A 232 2.30 24.24 17.20
CA TRP A 232 2.86 22.94 16.81
C TRP A 232 2.15 21.77 17.50
N LEU A 233 1.22 22.08 18.40
CA LEU A 233 0.33 21.18 19.13
C LEU A 233 -1.14 21.44 18.77
N SER A 234 -1.45 22.04 17.59
CA SER A 234 -2.85 22.07 17.18
C SER A 234 -3.37 20.65 17.03
N GLY A 235 -4.62 20.43 17.46
CA GLY A 235 -5.22 19.09 17.43
C GLY A 235 -5.14 18.44 16.03
N GLU A 236 -5.24 19.24 14.98
CA GLU A 236 -5.17 18.79 13.59
C GLU A 236 -3.80 18.21 13.22
N ILE A 237 -2.71 18.83 13.70
CA ILE A 237 -1.34 18.33 13.45
C ILE A 237 -1.13 17.01 14.18
N VAL A 238 -1.56 16.92 15.44
CA VAL A 238 -1.45 15.68 16.22
C VAL A 238 -2.27 14.56 15.57
N ILE A 239 -3.50 14.86 15.15
CA ILE A 239 -4.35 13.87 14.45
C ILE A 239 -3.70 13.44 13.14
N ALA A 240 -3.14 14.36 12.33
CA ALA A 240 -2.46 14.03 11.09
C ALA A 240 -1.25 13.11 11.33
N LEU A 241 -0.41 13.39 12.33
CA LEU A 241 0.72 12.54 12.70
C LEU A 241 0.28 11.16 13.18
N LEU A 242 -0.78 11.09 14.01
CA LEU A 242 -1.34 9.82 14.49
C LEU A 242 -1.95 9.00 13.35
N VAL A 243 -2.70 9.62 12.45
CA VAL A 243 -3.23 8.95 11.25
C VAL A 243 -2.06 8.45 10.39
N GLY A 244 -1.01 9.25 10.21
CA GLY A 244 0.21 8.83 9.53
C GLY A 244 0.84 7.59 10.16
N LEU A 245 1.03 7.59 11.48
CA LEU A 245 1.56 6.43 12.20
C LEU A 245 0.66 5.20 12.06
N LEU A 246 -0.65 5.35 12.27
CA LEU A 246 -1.58 4.22 12.28
C LEU A 246 -1.85 3.69 10.87
N SER A 247 -2.22 4.58 9.93
CA SER A 247 -2.70 4.17 8.60
C SER A 247 -1.57 3.88 7.61
N TYR A 248 -0.40 4.52 7.75
CA TYR A 248 0.75 4.31 6.87
C TYR A 248 1.87 3.53 7.54
N GLY A 249 2.03 3.65 8.86
CA GLY A 249 3.05 2.91 9.62
C GLY A 249 2.55 1.56 10.14
N VAL A 250 1.64 1.57 11.12
CA VAL A 250 1.13 0.33 11.75
C VAL A 250 0.41 -0.56 10.75
N SER A 251 -0.41 0.01 9.87
CA SER A 251 -1.09 -0.73 8.80
C SER A 251 -0.09 -1.52 7.95
N LEU A 252 1.02 -0.89 7.52
CA LEU A 252 2.05 -1.56 6.74
C LEU A 252 2.74 -2.68 7.53
N VAL A 253 3.04 -2.48 8.80
CA VAL A 253 3.63 -3.53 9.65
C VAL A 253 2.69 -4.72 9.78
N LEU A 254 1.39 -4.48 10.03
CA LEU A 254 0.38 -5.54 10.11
C LEU A 254 0.22 -6.27 8.77
N PHE A 255 0.25 -5.54 7.65
CA PHE A 255 0.24 -6.10 6.31
C PHE A 255 1.41 -7.06 6.08
N VAL A 256 2.63 -6.65 6.45
CA VAL A 256 3.83 -7.49 6.31
C VAL A 256 3.77 -8.71 7.23
N LEU A 257 3.25 -8.57 8.45
CA LEU A 257 3.04 -9.73 9.34
C LEU A 257 2.03 -10.71 8.74
N ALA A 258 0.93 -10.20 8.17
CA ALA A 258 -0.03 -11.04 7.45
C ALA A 258 0.60 -11.73 6.24
N LEU A 259 1.45 -11.04 5.46
CA LEU A 259 2.20 -11.65 4.36
C LEU A 259 3.03 -12.85 4.81
N ARG A 260 3.64 -12.77 5.99
CA ARG A 260 4.43 -13.86 6.58
C ARG A 260 3.57 -15.02 7.04
N ASP A 261 2.35 -14.74 7.54
CA ASP A 261 1.45 -15.76 8.09
C ASP A 261 0.63 -16.50 7.01
N ILE A 262 0.11 -15.79 6.00
CA ILE A 262 -0.85 -16.35 5.02
C ILE A 262 -0.45 -16.15 3.56
N GLY A 263 0.72 -15.56 3.30
CA GLY A 263 1.25 -15.33 1.95
C GLY A 263 0.65 -14.11 1.23
N ALA A 264 1.27 -13.73 0.12
CA ALA A 264 0.97 -12.48 -0.60
C ALA A 264 -0.46 -12.42 -1.14
N ALA A 265 -0.92 -13.51 -1.75
CA ALA A 265 -2.23 -13.55 -2.39
C ALA A 265 -3.38 -13.35 -1.40
N ARG A 266 -3.38 -14.11 -0.29
CA ARG A 266 -4.44 -13.99 0.74
C ARG A 266 -4.38 -12.63 1.45
N THR A 267 -3.18 -12.15 1.76
CA THR A 267 -3.00 -10.83 2.38
C THR A 267 -3.52 -9.73 1.47
N GLY A 268 -3.14 -9.75 0.18
CA GLY A 268 -3.64 -8.79 -0.81
C GLY A 268 -5.16 -8.84 -0.95
N ALA A 269 -5.75 -10.05 -0.92
CA ALA A 269 -7.19 -10.25 -0.94
C ALA A 269 -7.91 -9.52 0.21
N TYR A 270 -7.46 -9.74 1.44
CA TYR A 270 -8.05 -9.09 2.61
C TYR A 270 -7.79 -7.58 2.62
N TYR A 271 -6.59 -7.17 2.24
CA TYR A 271 -6.21 -5.74 2.21
C TYR A 271 -6.98 -4.94 1.16
N ALA A 272 -7.39 -5.56 0.08
CA ALA A 272 -8.22 -4.95 -0.96
C ALA A 272 -9.63 -4.53 -0.46
N ALA A 273 -10.01 -4.90 0.78
CA ALA A 273 -11.17 -4.36 1.45
C ALA A 273 -11.00 -2.87 1.87
N ALA A 274 -9.78 -2.35 1.95
CA ALA A 274 -9.50 -0.99 2.45
C ALA A 274 -10.28 0.12 1.75
N PRO A 275 -10.36 0.21 0.40
CA PRO A 275 -11.15 1.21 -0.28
C PRO A 275 -12.65 1.16 0.06
N PHE A 276 -13.19 -0.04 0.23
CA PHE A 276 -14.61 -0.23 0.59
C PHE A 276 -14.88 0.17 2.04
N ILE A 277 -13.96 -0.18 2.97
CA ILE A 277 -14.03 0.27 4.37
C ILE A 277 -13.98 1.79 4.42
N GLY A 278 -13.07 2.43 3.67
CA GLY A 278 -12.98 3.89 3.58
C GLY A 278 -14.26 4.55 3.05
N ALA A 279 -14.88 3.97 2.02
CA ALA A 279 -16.13 4.46 1.48
C ALA A 279 -17.29 4.33 2.49
N ILE A 280 -17.41 3.18 3.15
CA ILE A 280 -18.45 2.97 4.20
C ILE A 280 -18.25 3.96 5.35
N LEU A 281 -17.01 4.16 5.80
CA LEU A 281 -16.70 5.09 6.87
C LEU A 281 -16.95 6.54 6.46
N ALA A 282 -16.68 6.93 5.21
CA ALA A 282 -17.01 8.25 4.70
C ALA A 282 -18.54 8.49 4.72
N ILE A 283 -19.33 7.52 4.28
CA ILE A 283 -20.79 7.58 4.34
C ILE A 283 -21.26 7.71 5.79
N ALA A 284 -20.78 6.82 6.66
CA ALA A 284 -21.25 6.74 8.04
C ALA A 284 -20.81 7.94 8.90
N ALA A 285 -19.56 8.40 8.77
CA ALA A 285 -18.97 9.43 9.62
C ALA A 285 -19.12 10.84 9.06
N LEU A 286 -19.12 11.01 7.73
CA LEU A 286 -19.22 12.32 7.07
C LEU A 286 -20.65 12.60 6.55
N GLY A 287 -21.55 11.64 6.63
CA GLY A 287 -22.92 11.79 6.13
C GLY A 287 -22.99 11.93 4.60
N GLU A 288 -22.01 11.37 3.86
CA GLU A 288 -22.01 11.45 2.41
C GLU A 288 -23.21 10.69 1.81
N PRO A 289 -23.89 11.24 0.80
CA PRO A 289 -25.09 10.62 0.25
C PRO A 289 -24.76 9.31 -0.50
N VAL A 290 -25.55 8.29 -0.23
CA VAL A 290 -25.48 7.02 -0.99
C VAL A 290 -26.30 7.18 -2.28
N THR A 291 -25.62 7.40 -3.39
CA THR A 291 -26.25 7.50 -4.71
C THR A 291 -26.30 6.14 -5.41
N GLY A 292 -27.28 5.96 -6.32
CA GLY A 292 -27.31 4.75 -7.16
C GLY A 292 -26.04 4.55 -7.99
N GLN A 293 -25.41 5.64 -8.39
CA GLN A 293 -24.14 5.67 -9.08
C GLN A 293 -22.99 5.12 -8.21
N LEU A 294 -22.91 5.53 -6.93
CA LEU A 294 -21.93 5.04 -5.96
C LEU A 294 -22.11 3.54 -5.70
N LEU A 295 -23.36 3.08 -5.56
CA LEU A 295 -23.68 1.67 -5.36
C LEU A 295 -23.30 0.83 -6.58
N LEU A 296 -23.69 1.25 -7.79
CA LEU A 296 -23.36 0.54 -9.01
C LEU A 296 -21.84 0.42 -9.21
N ALA A 297 -21.13 1.52 -9.01
CA ALA A 297 -19.66 1.53 -9.12
C ALA A 297 -19.00 0.64 -8.06
N GLY A 298 -19.48 0.72 -6.80
CA GLY A 298 -18.98 -0.15 -5.73
C GLY A 298 -19.18 -1.64 -6.05
N LEU A 299 -20.34 -2.03 -6.58
CA LEU A 299 -20.63 -3.40 -7.00
C LEU A 299 -19.74 -3.87 -8.17
N LEU A 300 -19.53 -3.02 -9.19
CA LEU A 300 -18.61 -3.31 -10.30
C LEU A 300 -17.18 -3.51 -9.82
N MET A 301 -16.70 -2.62 -8.93
CA MET A 301 -15.35 -2.72 -8.37
C MET A 301 -15.20 -3.94 -7.47
N LEU A 302 -16.22 -4.27 -6.67
CA LEU A 302 -16.21 -5.47 -5.83
C LEU A 302 -16.20 -6.75 -6.69
N ALA A 303 -16.99 -6.80 -7.76
CA ALA A 303 -16.98 -7.90 -8.71
C ALA A 303 -15.62 -8.03 -9.42
N GLY A 304 -15.03 -6.90 -9.83
CA GLY A 304 -13.70 -6.87 -10.43
C GLY A 304 -12.61 -7.36 -9.48
N LEU A 305 -12.66 -6.92 -8.24
CA LEU A 305 -11.75 -7.38 -7.18
C LEU A 305 -11.93 -8.87 -6.92
N TRP A 306 -13.17 -9.36 -6.84
CA TRP A 306 -13.45 -10.79 -6.65
C TRP A 306 -12.88 -11.65 -7.78
N LEU A 307 -12.97 -11.18 -9.04
CA LEU A 307 -12.36 -11.86 -10.19
C LEU A 307 -10.83 -11.92 -10.07
N HIS A 308 -10.17 -10.86 -9.63
CA HIS A 308 -8.73 -10.85 -9.37
C HIS A 308 -8.33 -11.84 -8.27
N LEU A 309 -9.12 -11.92 -7.18
CA LEU A 309 -8.79 -12.73 -6.01
C LEU A 309 -9.09 -14.22 -6.17
N THR A 310 -10.02 -14.57 -7.07
CA THR A 310 -10.39 -15.97 -7.36
C THR A 310 -9.61 -16.58 -8.51
N GLU A 311 -8.68 -15.80 -9.12
CA GLU A 311 -7.78 -16.36 -10.11
C GLU A 311 -6.82 -17.33 -9.42
N SER A 312 -6.72 -18.53 -9.95
CA SER A 312 -5.73 -19.53 -9.55
C SER A 312 -5.26 -20.28 -10.78
N HIS A 313 -3.99 -20.20 -11.06
CA HIS A 313 -3.38 -21.02 -12.13
C HIS A 313 -2.28 -21.89 -11.54
N ALA A 314 -2.04 -23.01 -12.21
CA ALA A 314 -0.94 -23.92 -11.90
C ALA A 314 -0.15 -24.14 -13.17
N HIS A 315 1.14 -23.86 -13.14
CA HIS A 315 2.05 -24.19 -14.22
C HIS A 315 3.41 -24.58 -13.66
N GLU A 316 4.21 -25.20 -14.49
CA GLU A 316 5.58 -25.56 -14.15
C GLU A 316 6.47 -24.31 -14.23
N HIS A 317 7.24 -24.07 -13.19
CA HIS A 317 8.19 -22.97 -13.14
C HIS A 317 9.54 -23.40 -12.55
N VAL A 318 10.55 -22.61 -12.88
CA VAL A 318 11.93 -22.87 -12.48
C VAL A 318 12.43 -21.71 -11.61
N HIS A 319 12.68 -21.98 -10.34
CA HIS A 319 13.38 -21.05 -9.48
C HIS A 319 14.84 -20.94 -9.87
N ARG A 320 15.32 -19.71 -10.09
CA ARG A 320 16.74 -19.45 -10.32
C ARG A 320 17.47 -19.48 -8.98
N PRO A 321 18.75 -19.93 -8.97
CA PRO A 321 19.57 -19.84 -7.77
C PRO A 321 19.61 -18.40 -7.26
N LEU A 322 19.23 -18.19 -6.01
CA LEU A 322 19.22 -16.89 -5.36
C LEU A 322 19.92 -17.01 -4.01
N SER A 323 20.83 -16.08 -3.71
CA SER A 323 21.50 -16.01 -2.40
C SER A 323 21.07 -14.72 -1.71
N HIS A 324 20.45 -14.82 -0.53
CA HIS A 324 19.96 -13.68 0.23
C HIS A 324 19.85 -14.02 1.72
N THR A 325 19.55 -12.99 2.52
CA THR A 325 19.35 -13.12 3.97
C THR A 325 17.97 -12.55 4.32
N HIS A 326 17.08 -13.40 4.85
CA HIS A 326 15.80 -12.94 5.40
C HIS A 326 15.33 -13.90 6.50
N ARG A 327 14.33 -13.49 7.25
CA ARG A 327 13.71 -14.35 8.26
C ARG A 327 12.71 -15.30 7.60
N HIS A 328 12.91 -16.62 7.74
CA HIS A 328 12.10 -17.66 7.11
C HIS A 328 11.84 -18.83 8.05
N ARG A 329 10.92 -19.69 7.65
CA ARG A 329 10.71 -21.05 8.16
C ARG A 329 11.00 -22.02 7.02
N HIS A 330 11.36 -23.25 7.36
CA HIS A 330 11.55 -24.28 6.33
C HIS A 330 10.22 -24.68 5.72
N ASP A 331 10.12 -24.49 4.42
CA ASP A 331 9.02 -24.97 3.57
C ASP A 331 9.58 -25.62 2.30
N ILE A 332 8.73 -25.93 1.34
CA ILE A 332 9.17 -26.55 0.08
C ILE A 332 10.09 -25.65 -0.76
N HIS A 333 10.10 -24.33 -0.52
CA HIS A 333 10.93 -23.34 -1.21
C HIS A 333 12.19 -22.96 -0.43
N HIS A 334 12.19 -23.19 0.90
CA HIS A 334 13.27 -22.81 1.81
C HIS A 334 13.93 -24.04 2.47
N ARG A 335 14.14 -25.12 1.69
CA ARG A 335 14.96 -26.25 2.11
C ARG A 335 16.43 -25.99 1.74
N HIS A 336 17.28 -25.85 2.74
CA HIS A 336 18.72 -25.68 2.61
C HIS A 336 19.42 -26.25 3.84
N ASP A 337 20.71 -26.56 3.68
CA ASP A 337 21.53 -27.02 4.78
C ASP A 337 21.93 -25.85 5.69
N HIS A 338 22.09 -26.13 6.97
CA HIS A 338 22.50 -25.16 7.98
C HIS A 338 23.99 -25.29 8.27
N ALA A 339 24.65 -24.15 8.43
CA ALA A 339 25.97 -24.11 9.04
C ALA A 339 25.87 -24.29 10.58
N PRO A 340 26.91 -24.78 11.24
CA PRO A 340 26.90 -24.94 12.72
C PRO A 340 26.68 -23.66 13.50
N GLU A 341 26.90 -22.50 12.85
CA GLU A 341 26.79 -21.15 13.41
C GLU A 341 25.38 -20.55 13.21
N ASP A 342 24.52 -21.20 12.42
CA ASP A 342 23.17 -20.70 12.14
C ASP A 342 22.30 -20.78 13.40
N PRO A 343 21.39 -19.79 13.60
CA PRO A 343 20.53 -19.78 14.77
C PRO A 343 19.65 -21.04 14.86
N PRO A 344 19.61 -21.73 15.99
CA PRO A 344 18.73 -22.87 16.15
C PRO A 344 17.26 -22.46 16.26
N GLY A 345 16.37 -23.25 15.70
CA GLY A 345 14.91 -23.07 15.80
C GLY A 345 14.31 -22.24 14.65
N GLU A 346 12.98 -22.16 14.61
CA GLU A 346 12.19 -21.49 13.58
C GLU A 346 11.20 -20.48 14.21
N PRO A 347 11.01 -19.31 13.57
CA PRO A 347 11.70 -18.77 12.37
C PRO A 347 13.07 -18.18 12.70
N HIS A 348 14.03 -18.34 11.78
CA HIS A 348 15.40 -17.82 11.92
C HIS A 348 15.83 -17.01 10.69
N SER A 349 16.97 -16.31 10.77
CA SER A 349 17.54 -15.51 9.69
C SER A 349 19.00 -15.77 9.57
N HIS A 350 19.45 -16.16 8.37
CA HIS A 350 20.86 -16.34 8.02
C HIS A 350 21.05 -16.21 6.50
N PRO A 351 22.29 -15.99 6.00
CA PRO A 351 22.58 -16.06 4.59
C PRO A 351 22.37 -17.49 4.08
N HIS A 352 21.53 -17.68 3.07
CA HIS A 352 21.31 -18.98 2.45
C HIS A 352 21.20 -18.89 0.93
N ARG A 353 21.43 -20.00 0.27
CA ARG A 353 21.39 -20.12 -1.18
C ARG A 353 20.32 -21.12 -1.59
N HIS A 354 19.35 -20.65 -2.39
CA HIS A 354 18.41 -21.54 -3.07
C HIS A 354 19.08 -22.21 -4.26
N THR A 355 18.88 -23.53 -4.38
CA THR A 355 19.25 -24.28 -5.57
C THR A 355 18.16 -24.14 -6.64
N ARG A 356 18.50 -24.45 -7.90
CA ARG A 356 17.52 -24.48 -8.97
C ARG A 356 16.47 -25.55 -8.67
N LEU A 357 15.21 -25.12 -8.49
CA LEU A 357 14.08 -25.99 -8.23
C LEU A 357 13.09 -25.88 -9.39
N ARG A 358 12.67 -27.03 -9.92
CA ARG A 358 11.62 -27.12 -10.96
C ARG A 358 10.45 -27.90 -10.39
N HIS A 359 9.29 -27.25 -10.29
CA HIS A 359 8.07 -27.88 -9.77
C HIS A 359 6.82 -27.20 -10.30
N SER A 360 5.67 -27.84 -10.13
CA SER A 360 4.36 -27.29 -10.48
C SER A 360 3.47 -27.31 -9.26
N HIS A 361 2.93 -26.15 -8.90
CA HIS A 361 1.90 -26.02 -7.86
C HIS A 361 0.98 -24.84 -8.17
N ARG A 362 -0.15 -24.77 -7.50
CA ARG A 362 -1.00 -23.57 -7.54
C ARG A 362 -0.33 -22.47 -6.76
N HIS A 363 -0.09 -21.35 -7.41
CA HIS A 363 0.53 -20.18 -6.78
C HIS A 363 0.02 -18.88 -7.38
N PHE A 364 0.34 -17.79 -6.71
CA PHE A 364 0.14 -16.43 -7.19
C PHE A 364 1.53 -15.81 -7.43
N PRO A 365 1.68 -14.83 -8.34
CA PRO A 365 2.94 -14.14 -8.54
C PRO A 365 3.43 -13.49 -7.24
N ASP A 366 4.64 -13.82 -6.82
CA ASP A 366 5.28 -13.26 -5.65
C ASP A 366 6.76 -12.90 -5.91
N ALA A 367 7.51 -12.49 -4.85
CA ALA A 367 8.91 -12.12 -4.98
C ALA A 367 9.83 -13.26 -5.44
N HIS A 368 9.41 -14.52 -5.22
CA HIS A 368 10.15 -15.73 -5.59
C HIS A 368 9.68 -16.34 -6.91
N HIS A 369 8.50 -15.93 -7.39
CA HIS A 369 7.86 -16.46 -8.60
C HIS A 369 7.73 -15.36 -9.67
N SER A 370 8.85 -15.05 -10.37
CA SER A 370 8.81 -14.16 -11.54
C SER A 370 8.52 -14.98 -12.81
N HIS A 371 7.47 -14.62 -13.53
CA HIS A 371 7.07 -15.26 -14.76
C HIS A 371 7.61 -14.50 -15.96
N GLY A 372 8.54 -15.11 -16.71
CA GLY A 372 8.86 -14.72 -18.08
C GLY A 372 8.26 -15.79 -19.01
N HIS A 373 7.26 -15.40 -19.76
CA HIS A 373 6.73 -16.20 -20.88
C HIS A 373 7.35 -15.73 -22.17
#